data_cdbf9a021a373aab1af0db1033555cb9
#
_entry.id   cdbf9a021a373aab1af0db1033555cb9
#
_cell.length_a   1.000
_cell.length_b   1.000
_cell.length_c   1.000
_cell.angle_alpha   90.00
_cell.angle_beta   90.00
_cell.angle_gamma   90.00
#
_symmetry.space_group_name_H-M   'P 1'
#
loop_
_entity.id
_entity.type
_entity.pdbx_description
1 polymer ?
#
loop_
_entity_poly.entity_id
_entity_poly.type
_entity_poly.pdbx_seq_one_letter_code
_entity_poly.pdbx_strand_id
1 'polypeptide(L)'
;GLFNSPDPENPQKWINNEEKIEFPEGKTWKDYVADTRLEITCGEAPYLCNRYDAVTGEYNENVKYRIGMLDRKLRIVSENTKDSKDWILWAKIALRATYGFEWQGDNLLLAREALFFTFEEHYIAQFGEKKFNQNKMRMMPGAAYIISWNVWQMDGLIYGLPGHTPKELSSEEKKRIIQDFEKKKSDLGIFRTPEAEKKLDAERDRLIHKEYPPFER
;
A
#
# COMPACT_ATOMS: atom_id res chain seq x y z
N GLY A 1 -15.62 -16.13 -0.36
CA GLY A 1 -14.46 -15.50 0.30
C GLY A 1 -14.85 -14.91 1.66
N LEU A 2 -13.91 -14.35 2.41
CA LEU A 2 -14.19 -13.84 3.77
C LEU A 2 -15.25 -12.71 3.79
N PHE A 3 -15.25 -11.84 2.79
CA PHE A 3 -16.10 -10.63 2.76
C PHE A 3 -17.37 -10.80 1.93
N ASN A 4 -17.36 -11.74 1.03
CA ASN A 4 -18.47 -11.97 0.09
C ASN A 4 -18.63 -13.47 -0.15
N SER A 5 -19.86 -13.89 -0.39
CA SER A 5 -20.23 -15.26 -0.80
C SER A 5 -21.15 -15.21 -2.01
N PRO A 6 -21.21 -16.27 -2.81
CA PRO A 6 -22.25 -16.40 -3.83
C PRO A 6 -23.63 -16.35 -3.19
N ASP A 7 -24.57 -15.67 -3.85
CA ASP A 7 -25.97 -15.66 -3.45
C ASP A 7 -26.55 -17.08 -3.58
N PRO A 8 -27.16 -17.65 -2.54
CA PRO A 8 -27.77 -18.98 -2.59
C PRO A 8 -28.86 -19.13 -3.67
N GLU A 9 -29.57 -18.03 -3.96
CA GLU A 9 -30.65 -18.03 -4.97
C GLU A 9 -30.13 -17.71 -6.38
N ASN A 10 -29.00 -17.04 -6.48
CA ASN A 10 -28.37 -16.72 -7.76
C ASN A 10 -26.82 -16.78 -7.63
N PRO A 11 -26.19 -17.95 -7.88
CA PRO A 11 -24.75 -18.14 -7.72
C PRO A 11 -23.85 -17.25 -8.56
N GLN A 12 -24.40 -16.54 -9.57
CA GLN A 12 -23.67 -15.55 -10.35
C GLN A 12 -23.59 -14.18 -9.65
N LYS A 13 -24.41 -13.97 -8.63
CA LYS A 13 -24.45 -12.74 -7.82
C LYS A 13 -23.66 -12.97 -6.53
N TRP A 14 -22.93 -11.95 -6.11
CA TRP A 14 -22.21 -11.95 -4.85
C TRP A 14 -22.96 -11.12 -3.81
N ILE A 15 -23.10 -11.66 -2.61
CA ILE A 15 -23.68 -10.97 -1.45
C ILE A 15 -22.59 -10.69 -0.42
N ASN A 16 -22.75 -9.59 0.29
CA ASN A 16 -21.81 -9.18 1.33
C ASN A 16 -22.01 -10.02 2.60
N ASN A 17 -20.91 -10.44 3.23
CA ASN A 17 -20.98 -11.01 4.55
C ASN A 17 -21.26 -9.88 5.58
N GLU A 18 -22.37 -9.98 6.28
CA GLU A 18 -22.80 -9.01 7.30
C GLU A 18 -22.22 -9.27 8.67
N GLU A 19 -21.79 -10.50 8.93
CA GLU A 19 -21.22 -10.89 10.21
C GLU A 19 -19.79 -10.36 10.36
N LYS A 20 -19.32 -10.37 11.60
CA LYS A 20 -17.92 -10.10 11.91
C LYS A 20 -17.03 -11.12 11.19
N ILE A 21 -15.96 -10.61 10.56
CA ILE A 21 -15.03 -11.47 9.83
C ILE A 21 -14.18 -12.27 10.82
N GLU A 22 -14.27 -13.58 10.70
CA GLU A 22 -13.43 -14.52 11.43
C GLU A 22 -12.30 -15.05 10.55
N PHE A 23 -11.14 -15.21 11.14
CA PHE A 23 -9.93 -15.66 10.44
C PHE A 23 -9.69 -17.16 10.76
N PRO A 24 -9.12 -17.90 9.79
CA PRO A 24 -8.77 -19.30 10.02
C PRO A 24 -7.68 -19.40 11.11
N GLU A 25 -7.57 -20.58 11.69
CA GLU A 25 -6.59 -20.89 12.73
C GLU A 25 -5.17 -20.50 12.31
N GLY A 26 -4.43 -19.91 13.23
CA GLY A 26 -3.05 -19.43 12.99
C GLY A 26 -2.95 -18.07 12.29
N LYS A 27 -4.06 -17.42 11.92
CA LYS A 27 -4.08 -16.06 11.37
C LYS A 27 -4.90 -15.13 12.24
N THR A 28 -4.42 -13.91 12.42
CA THR A 28 -5.11 -12.89 13.18
C THR A 28 -5.60 -11.76 12.27
N TRP A 29 -6.58 -11.00 12.76
CA TRP A 29 -7.02 -9.78 12.09
C TRP A 29 -5.87 -8.77 11.92
N LYS A 30 -4.90 -8.76 12.84
CA LYS A 30 -3.71 -7.89 12.79
C LYS A 30 -2.81 -8.24 11.62
N ASP A 31 -2.59 -9.53 11.39
CA ASP A 31 -1.82 -10.02 10.25
C ASP A 31 -2.46 -9.60 8.93
N TYR A 32 -3.79 -9.71 8.83
CA TYR A 32 -4.52 -9.28 7.63
C TYR A 32 -4.40 -7.76 7.38
N VAL A 33 -4.51 -6.95 8.43
CA VAL A 33 -4.41 -5.49 8.33
C VAL A 33 -2.99 -5.06 7.93
N ALA A 34 -1.97 -5.72 8.49
CA ALA A 34 -0.56 -5.44 8.22
C ALA A 34 -0.04 -6.05 6.91
N ASP A 35 -0.79 -6.96 6.28
CA ASP A 35 -0.39 -7.59 5.03
C ASP A 35 -0.32 -6.57 3.89
N THR A 36 0.82 -6.52 3.20
CA THR A 36 1.09 -5.54 2.15
C THR A 36 0.26 -5.81 0.91
N ARG A 37 -0.39 -4.79 0.39
CA ARG A 37 -1.15 -4.80 -0.86
C ARG A 37 -0.61 -3.72 -1.78
N LEU A 38 -0.38 -4.09 -3.04
CA LEU A 38 0.08 -3.18 -4.08
C LEU A 38 -0.83 -3.33 -5.29
N GLU A 39 -1.29 -2.20 -5.81
CA GLU A 39 -1.92 -2.09 -7.11
C GLU A 39 -0.99 -1.36 -8.06
N ILE A 40 -0.57 -2.04 -9.11
CA ILE A 40 0.21 -1.48 -10.20
C ILE A 40 -0.77 -0.91 -11.22
N THR A 41 -0.60 0.35 -11.65
CA THR A 41 -1.57 1.08 -12.49
C THR A 41 -2.91 1.29 -11.78
N CYS A 42 -2.85 1.89 -10.58
CA CYS A 42 -4.03 2.01 -9.74
C CYS A 42 -5.10 2.99 -10.26
N GLY A 43 -4.82 3.81 -11.27
CA GLY A 43 -5.75 4.82 -11.75
C GLY A 43 -6.19 5.75 -10.64
N GLU A 44 -7.49 5.94 -10.50
CA GLU A 44 -8.14 6.68 -9.40
C GLU A 44 -8.32 5.82 -8.13
N ALA A 45 -7.65 4.68 -8.06
CA ALA A 45 -7.66 3.70 -6.98
C ALA A 45 -9.00 2.95 -6.75
N PRO A 46 -9.76 2.52 -7.78
CA PRO A 46 -11.05 1.86 -7.57
C PRO A 46 -10.93 0.49 -6.89
N TYR A 47 -9.80 -0.19 -7.01
CA TYR A 47 -9.53 -1.46 -6.32
C TYR A 47 -8.89 -1.27 -4.93
N LEU A 48 -8.25 -0.13 -4.69
CA LEU A 48 -7.78 0.22 -3.35
C LEU A 48 -8.93 0.72 -2.49
N CYS A 49 -9.83 1.55 -3.06
CA CYS A 49 -10.94 2.22 -2.39
C CYS A 49 -12.20 2.16 -3.25
N ASN A 50 -13.18 1.34 -2.85
CA ASN A 50 -14.42 1.19 -3.62
C ASN A 50 -15.47 2.23 -3.20
N ARG A 51 -15.15 3.51 -3.35
CA ARG A 51 -16.08 4.62 -3.05
C ARG A 51 -17.21 4.75 -4.04
N TYR A 52 -16.97 4.39 -5.28
CA TYR A 52 -17.92 4.45 -6.39
C TYR A 52 -17.95 3.10 -7.11
N ASP A 53 -19.11 2.74 -7.63
CA ASP A 53 -19.24 1.64 -8.57
C ASP A 53 -18.54 2.01 -9.89
N ALA A 54 -17.61 1.18 -10.35
CA ALA A 54 -16.78 1.47 -11.52
C ALA A 54 -17.57 1.45 -12.85
N VAL A 55 -18.79 0.88 -12.87
CA VAL A 55 -19.63 0.77 -14.06
C VAL A 55 -20.70 1.86 -14.08
N THR A 56 -21.39 2.07 -12.95
CA THR A 56 -22.52 3.01 -12.87
C THR A 56 -22.10 4.42 -12.41
N GLY A 57 -20.94 4.53 -11.74
CA GLY A 57 -20.50 5.78 -11.11
C GLY A 57 -21.26 6.10 -9.81
N GLU A 58 -22.13 5.20 -9.35
CA GLU A 58 -22.90 5.41 -8.14
C GLU A 58 -22.01 5.34 -6.89
N TYR A 59 -22.27 6.25 -5.94
CA TYR A 59 -21.53 6.30 -4.68
C TYR A 59 -21.94 5.17 -3.73
N ASN A 60 -20.96 4.42 -3.23
CA ASN A 60 -21.15 3.36 -2.26
C ASN A 60 -21.23 3.96 -0.84
N GLU A 61 -22.44 4.31 -0.39
CA GLU A 61 -22.66 4.96 0.91
C GLU A 61 -22.19 4.09 2.10
N ASN A 62 -22.48 2.79 2.06
CA ASN A 62 -22.18 1.92 3.17
C ASN A 62 -20.72 1.42 3.12
N VAL A 63 -19.85 2.07 3.88
CA VAL A 63 -18.41 1.74 3.94
C VAL A 63 -18.13 0.29 4.35
N LYS A 64 -19.02 -0.34 5.13
CA LYS A 64 -18.87 -1.74 5.57
C LYS A 64 -18.86 -2.71 4.38
N TYR A 65 -19.58 -2.38 3.32
CA TYR A 65 -19.75 -3.28 2.17
C TYR A 65 -18.83 -2.94 1.00
N ARG A 66 -18.04 -1.89 1.13
CA ARG A 66 -17.01 -1.58 0.13
C ARG A 66 -15.98 -2.69 0.06
N ILE A 67 -15.57 -3.03 -1.17
CA ILE A 67 -14.71 -4.19 -1.48
C ILE A 67 -13.27 -3.81 -1.82
N GLY A 68 -12.91 -2.54 -1.76
CA GLY A 68 -11.54 -2.07 -1.96
C GLY A 68 -10.56 -2.69 -0.97
N MET A 69 -9.29 -2.81 -1.35
CA MET A 69 -8.28 -3.42 -0.48
C MET A 69 -8.13 -2.69 0.85
N LEU A 70 -8.13 -1.35 0.82
CA LEU A 70 -8.10 -0.52 2.03
C LEU A 70 -9.42 -0.60 2.80
N ASP A 71 -10.57 -0.54 2.10
CA ASP A 71 -11.89 -0.63 2.72
C ASP A 71 -12.02 -1.90 3.57
N ARG A 72 -11.62 -3.05 3.02
CA ARG A 72 -11.63 -4.33 3.75
C ARG A 72 -10.76 -4.30 4.99
N LYS A 73 -9.58 -3.71 4.93
CA LYS A 73 -8.70 -3.56 6.09
C LYS A 73 -9.32 -2.64 7.15
N LEU A 74 -9.90 -1.50 6.74
CA LEU A 74 -10.54 -0.57 7.65
C LEU A 74 -11.80 -1.17 8.28
N ARG A 75 -12.59 -1.97 7.55
CA ARG A 75 -13.68 -2.77 8.10
C ARG A 75 -13.18 -3.69 9.21
N ILE A 76 -12.12 -4.46 8.96
CA ILE A 76 -11.52 -5.35 9.96
C ILE A 76 -11.05 -4.57 11.21
N VAL A 77 -10.44 -3.40 11.01
CA VAL A 77 -10.05 -2.52 12.12
C VAL A 77 -11.29 -2.12 12.94
N SER A 78 -12.37 -1.68 12.27
CA SER A 78 -13.61 -1.26 12.91
C SER A 78 -14.28 -2.40 13.70
N GLU A 79 -14.26 -3.62 13.18
CA GLU A 79 -14.82 -4.80 13.83
C GLU A 79 -14.02 -5.26 15.06
N ASN A 80 -12.74 -4.89 15.19
CA ASN A 80 -11.83 -5.40 16.21
C ASN A 80 -11.29 -4.34 17.18
N THR A 81 -11.63 -3.06 17.00
CA THR A 81 -11.24 -1.98 17.92
C THR A 81 -12.48 -1.32 18.51
N LYS A 82 -12.41 -0.91 19.79
CA LYS A 82 -13.53 -0.28 20.49
C LYS A 82 -13.34 1.22 20.69
N ASP A 83 -12.11 1.67 20.80
CA ASP A 83 -11.81 3.07 21.04
C ASP A 83 -11.09 3.72 19.83
N SER A 84 -11.18 5.04 19.77
CA SER A 84 -10.66 5.81 18.63
C SER A 84 -9.14 5.86 18.55
N LYS A 85 -8.41 5.62 19.63
CA LYS A 85 -6.94 5.64 19.62
C LYS A 85 -6.42 4.37 18.96
N ASP A 86 -6.95 3.22 19.38
CA ASP A 86 -6.61 1.93 18.80
C ASP A 86 -7.05 1.86 17.33
N TRP A 87 -8.24 2.37 17.02
CA TRP A 87 -8.69 2.46 15.64
C TRP A 87 -7.73 3.26 14.77
N ILE A 88 -7.35 4.48 15.19
CA ILE A 88 -6.41 5.34 14.44
C ILE A 88 -5.05 4.65 14.26
N LEU A 89 -4.56 3.96 15.29
CA LEU A 89 -3.30 3.23 15.22
C LEU A 89 -3.36 2.15 14.12
N TRP A 90 -4.37 1.28 14.16
CA TRP A 90 -4.49 0.17 13.22
C TRP A 90 -4.91 0.62 11.82
N ALA A 91 -5.73 1.66 11.70
CA ALA A 91 -6.06 2.26 10.41
C ALA A 91 -4.83 2.88 9.72
N LYS A 92 -3.91 3.48 10.49
CA LYS A 92 -2.62 3.94 9.94
C LYS A 92 -1.71 2.78 9.53
N ILE A 93 -1.76 1.64 10.22
CA ILE A 93 -1.05 0.41 9.79
C ILE A 93 -1.67 -0.10 8.49
N ALA A 94 -3.00 -0.11 8.37
CA ALA A 94 -3.69 -0.46 7.12
C ALA A 94 -3.24 0.42 5.95
N LEU A 95 -3.18 1.75 6.15
CA LEU A 95 -2.67 2.68 5.14
C LEU A 95 -1.21 2.39 4.78
N ARG A 96 -0.32 2.18 5.76
CA ARG A 96 1.11 1.86 5.52
C ARG A 96 1.31 0.56 4.75
N ALA A 97 0.36 -0.35 4.83
CA ALA A 97 0.39 -1.63 4.12
C ALA A 97 -0.43 -1.63 2.82
N THR A 98 -0.78 -0.44 2.30
CA THR A 98 -1.55 -0.28 1.06
C THR A 98 -0.79 0.66 0.13
N TYR A 99 -0.43 0.17 -1.06
CA TYR A 99 0.41 0.86 -2.04
C TYR A 99 -0.30 0.95 -3.39
N GLY A 100 -0.02 2.03 -4.12
CA GLY A 100 -0.50 2.22 -5.49
C GLY A 100 0.55 2.88 -6.36
N PHE A 101 0.69 2.42 -7.60
CA PHE A 101 1.48 3.08 -8.63
C PHE A 101 0.56 3.57 -9.72
N GLU A 102 0.76 4.79 -10.16
CA GLU A 102 0.01 5.39 -11.26
C GLU A 102 0.94 6.18 -12.19
N TRP A 103 0.69 6.05 -13.47
CA TRP A 103 1.46 6.76 -14.51
C TRP A 103 1.07 8.24 -14.60
N GLN A 104 -0.24 8.52 -14.58
CA GLN A 104 -0.77 9.87 -14.81
C GLN A 104 -0.91 10.65 -13.50
N GLY A 105 -0.39 11.89 -13.49
CA GLY A 105 -0.40 12.74 -12.30
C GLY A 105 -1.81 13.09 -11.82
N ASP A 106 -2.77 13.27 -12.73
CA ASP A 106 -4.16 13.59 -12.38
C ASP A 106 -4.84 12.42 -11.68
N ASN A 107 -4.70 11.20 -12.21
CA ASN A 107 -5.20 9.99 -11.57
C ASN A 107 -4.54 9.74 -10.21
N LEU A 108 -3.24 10.03 -10.12
CA LEU A 108 -2.51 9.95 -8.84
C LEU A 108 -3.12 10.84 -7.76
N LEU A 109 -3.52 12.08 -8.13
CA LEU A 109 -4.18 12.99 -7.19
C LEU A 109 -5.51 12.41 -6.73
N LEU A 110 -6.34 11.95 -7.66
CA LEU A 110 -7.63 11.33 -7.37
C LEU A 110 -7.47 10.06 -6.52
N ALA A 111 -6.46 9.23 -6.80
CA ALA A 111 -6.15 8.06 -6.00
C ALA A 111 -5.81 8.44 -4.55
N ARG A 112 -4.98 9.46 -4.35
CA ARG A 112 -4.63 9.95 -3.01
C ARG A 112 -5.83 10.51 -2.27
N GLU A 113 -6.69 11.26 -2.95
CA GLU A 113 -7.95 11.75 -2.38
C GLU A 113 -8.90 10.60 -2.03
N ALA A 114 -9.03 9.60 -2.89
CA ALA A 114 -9.85 8.42 -2.63
C ALA A 114 -9.44 7.70 -1.35
N LEU A 115 -8.13 7.44 -1.14
CA LEU A 115 -7.62 6.84 0.09
C LEU A 115 -7.86 7.73 1.31
N PHE A 116 -7.65 9.05 1.16
CA PHE A 116 -7.81 10.02 2.23
C PHE A 116 -9.26 10.11 2.72
N PHE A 117 -10.22 10.24 1.81
CA PHE A 117 -11.64 10.26 2.15
C PHE A 117 -12.14 8.90 2.63
N THR A 118 -11.64 7.80 2.10
CA THR A 118 -11.97 6.46 2.61
C THR A 118 -11.59 6.31 4.08
N PHE A 119 -10.41 6.79 4.48
CA PHE A 119 -9.99 6.79 5.88
C PHE A 119 -10.92 7.66 6.75
N GLU A 120 -11.31 8.84 6.28
CA GLU A 120 -12.26 9.74 6.95
C GLU A 120 -13.63 9.08 7.13
N GLU A 121 -14.20 8.56 6.04
CA GLU A 121 -15.53 7.97 5.98
C GLU A 121 -15.67 6.76 6.89
N HIS A 122 -14.68 5.88 6.93
CA HIS A 122 -14.64 4.75 7.86
C HIS A 122 -14.57 5.19 9.32
N TYR A 123 -13.80 6.25 9.62
CA TYR A 123 -13.77 6.80 10.98
C TYR A 123 -15.12 7.39 11.40
N ILE A 124 -15.74 8.17 10.51
CA ILE A 124 -17.06 8.79 10.75
C ILE A 124 -18.12 7.70 10.95
N ALA A 125 -18.12 6.67 10.12
CA ALA A 125 -19.06 5.56 10.25
C ALA A 125 -18.92 4.83 11.60
N GLN A 126 -17.70 4.73 12.15
CA GLN A 126 -17.44 4.04 13.41
C GLN A 126 -17.73 4.91 14.64
N PHE A 127 -17.40 6.20 14.60
CA PHE A 127 -17.39 7.06 15.78
C PHE A 127 -18.27 8.32 15.68
N GLY A 128 -18.80 8.61 14.50
CA GLY A 128 -19.63 9.76 14.19
C GLY A 128 -18.84 11.05 13.91
N GLU A 129 -19.47 11.98 13.21
CA GLU A 129 -18.88 13.27 12.78
C GLU A 129 -18.39 14.14 13.93
N LYS A 130 -19.12 14.18 15.04
CA LYS A 130 -18.72 14.97 16.22
C LYS A 130 -17.33 14.54 16.71
N LYS A 131 -17.09 13.24 16.81
CA LYS A 131 -15.80 12.72 17.28
C LYS A 131 -14.71 12.86 16.23
N PHE A 132 -15.07 12.78 14.94
CA PHE A 132 -14.17 13.08 13.85
C PHE A 132 -13.66 14.53 13.95
N ASN A 133 -14.54 15.51 14.06
CA ASN A 133 -14.18 16.93 14.15
C ASN A 133 -13.25 17.22 15.34
N GLN A 134 -13.42 16.52 16.45
CA GLN A 134 -12.52 16.64 17.63
C GLN A 134 -11.12 16.08 17.38
N ASN A 135 -10.98 15.06 16.52
CA ASN A 135 -9.73 14.36 16.27
C ASN A 135 -9.08 14.69 14.90
N LYS A 136 -9.78 15.37 14.01
CA LYS A 136 -9.38 15.63 12.63
C LYS A 136 -7.95 16.17 12.52
N MET A 137 -7.64 17.23 13.27
CA MET A 137 -6.32 17.88 13.23
C MET A 137 -5.18 16.99 13.71
N ARG A 138 -5.47 15.96 14.50
CA ARG A 138 -4.48 15.02 15.02
C ARG A 138 -4.27 13.82 14.11
N MET A 139 -5.33 13.36 13.44
CA MET A 139 -5.29 12.10 12.68
C MET A 139 -5.03 12.29 11.18
N MET A 140 -5.68 13.27 10.55
CA MET A 140 -5.67 13.44 9.10
C MET A 140 -4.29 13.82 8.52
N PRO A 141 -3.48 14.71 9.14
CA PRO A 141 -2.14 14.99 8.61
C PRO A 141 -1.25 13.76 8.54
N GLY A 142 -1.36 12.86 9.54
CA GLY A 142 -0.62 11.61 9.53
C GLY A 142 -1.09 10.62 8.48
N ALA A 143 -2.40 10.59 8.17
CA ALA A 143 -2.93 9.79 7.07
C ALA A 143 -2.46 10.33 5.72
N ALA A 144 -2.57 11.64 5.49
CA ALA A 144 -2.08 12.30 4.27
C ALA A 144 -0.58 12.04 4.04
N TYR A 145 0.23 12.14 5.09
CA TYR A 145 1.65 11.84 5.00
C TYR A 145 1.92 10.40 4.56
N ILE A 146 1.24 9.40 5.16
CA ILE A 146 1.40 7.99 4.77
C ILE A 146 0.99 7.79 3.31
N ILE A 147 -0.17 8.32 2.91
CA ILE A 147 -0.69 8.20 1.54
C ILE A 147 0.29 8.81 0.54
N SER A 148 0.88 9.97 0.84
CA SER A 148 1.85 10.63 -0.05
C SER A 148 3.10 9.79 -0.32
N TRP A 149 3.45 8.89 0.62
CA TRP A 149 4.59 7.97 0.51
C TRP A 149 4.22 6.60 -0.05
N ASN A 150 2.95 6.24 -0.09
CA ASN A 150 2.51 4.92 -0.51
C ASN A 150 1.87 4.90 -1.90
N VAL A 151 1.42 6.07 -2.39
CA VAL A 151 0.80 6.19 -3.72
C VAL A 151 1.67 7.10 -4.58
N TRP A 152 2.34 6.50 -5.57
CA TRP A 152 3.42 7.15 -6.32
C TRP A 152 3.11 7.28 -7.79
N GLN A 153 3.62 8.36 -8.39
CA GLN A 153 3.72 8.46 -9.83
C GLN A 153 4.90 7.61 -10.30
N MET A 154 4.59 6.49 -10.94
CA MET A 154 5.59 5.51 -11.32
C MET A 154 5.16 4.75 -12.56
N ASP A 155 6.12 4.46 -13.43
CA ASP A 155 5.98 3.45 -14.46
C ASP A 155 6.13 2.06 -13.83
N GLY A 156 5.03 1.31 -13.74
CA GLY A 156 5.02 -0.01 -13.14
C GLY A 156 5.83 -1.07 -13.89
N LEU A 157 6.23 -0.82 -15.12
CA LEU A 157 7.05 -1.73 -15.93
C LEU A 157 8.55 -1.54 -15.68
N ILE A 158 8.99 -0.30 -15.54
CA ILE A 158 10.41 0.04 -15.37
C ILE A 158 10.76 0.43 -13.94
N TYR A 159 9.77 0.48 -13.04
CA TYR A 159 9.90 0.90 -11.63
C TYR A 159 10.60 2.25 -11.46
N GLY A 160 10.33 3.17 -12.38
CA GLY A 160 10.94 4.50 -12.44
C GLY A 160 9.91 5.59 -12.72
N LEU A 161 10.38 6.84 -12.84
CA LEU A 161 9.51 7.96 -13.18
C LEU A 161 8.96 7.81 -14.62
N PRO A 162 7.69 8.17 -14.87
CA PRO A 162 7.11 8.15 -16.20
C PRO A 162 7.95 8.96 -17.21
N GLY A 163 8.16 8.37 -18.39
CA GLY A 163 8.97 9.01 -19.43
C GLY A 163 10.49 9.00 -19.19
N HIS A 164 10.95 8.48 -18.06
CA HIS A 164 12.36 8.24 -17.79
C HIS A 164 12.73 6.84 -18.24
N THR A 165 13.27 6.72 -19.46
CA THR A 165 14.04 5.52 -19.80
C THR A 165 15.29 5.55 -18.93
N PRO A 166 15.55 4.54 -18.10
CA PRO A 166 16.78 4.49 -17.34
C PRO A 166 17.94 4.57 -18.35
N LYS A 167 18.72 5.64 -18.28
CA LYS A 167 19.89 5.79 -19.14
C LYS A 167 20.79 4.58 -18.89
N GLU A 168 21.07 3.80 -19.91
CA GLU A 168 22.02 2.72 -19.77
C GLU A 168 23.36 3.27 -19.28
N LEU A 169 23.90 2.64 -18.26
CA LEU A 169 25.23 3.02 -17.77
C LEU A 169 26.24 2.80 -18.87
N SER A 170 27.02 3.80 -19.15
CA SER A 170 28.16 3.68 -20.05
C SER A 170 29.17 2.64 -19.52
N SER A 171 29.99 2.09 -20.40
CA SER A 171 31.05 1.16 -20.00
C SER A 171 32.01 1.76 -18.96
N GLU A 172 32.21 3.07 -18.98
CA GLU A 172 33.05 3.78 -18.02
C GLU A 172 32.35 3.91 -16.63
N GLU A 173 31.06 4.23 -16.61
CA GLU A 173 30.26 4.29 -15.38
C GLU A 173 30.20 2.92 -14.72
N LYS A 174 29.96 1.84 -15.47
CA LYS A 174 30.01 0.47 -14.95
C LYS A 174 31.36 0.14 -14.34
N LYS A 175 32.46 0.51 -15.02
CA LYS A 175 33.83 0.31 -14.49
C LYS A 175 34.06 1.05 -13.17
N ARG A 176 33.61 2.32 -13.08
CA ARG A 176 33.71 3.10 -11.84
C ARG A 176 32.96 2.44 -10.68
N ILE A 177 31.72 2.00 -10.92
CA ILE A 177 30.93 1.28 -9.91
C ILE A 177 31.71 0.03 -9.43
N ILE A 178 32.21 -0.77 -10.34
CA ILE A 178 32.98 -1.98 -9.99
C ILE A 178 34.20 -1.60 -9.13
N GLN A 179 34.97 -0.60 -9.52
CA GLN A 179 36.15 -0.14 -8.78
C GLN A 179 35.80 0.35 -7.37
N ASP A 180 34.69 1.11 -7.22
CA ASP A 180 34.24 1.58 -5.92
C ASP A 180 33.85 0.42 -5.00
N PHE A 181 33.18 -0.60 -5.53
CA PHE A 181 32.82 -1.78 -4.74
C PHE A 181 34.03 -2.66 -4.39
N GLU A 182 35.00 -2.81 -5.27
CA GLU A 182 36.27 -3.50 -4.92
C GLU A 182 37.03 -2.74 -3.84
N LYS A 183 37.02 -1.40 -3.89
CA LYS A 183 37.57 -0.58 -2.80
C LYS A 183 36.81 -0.80 -1.49
N LYS A 184 35.47 -0.76 -1.51
CA LYS A 184 34.66 -1.05 -0.30
C LYS A 184 34.97 -2.43 0.28
N LYS A 185 35.15 -3.46 -0.55
CA LYS A 185 35.56 -4.79 -0.09
C LYS A 185 36.96 -4.77 0.57
N SER A 186 37.89 -4.04 -0.01
CA SER A 186 39.24 -3.88 0.57
C SER A 186 39.18 -3.15 1.90
N ASP A 187 38.32 -2.12 2.03
CA ASP A 187 38.16 -1.32 3.25
C ASP A 187 37.48 -2.09 4.40
N LEU A 188 36.86 -3.26 4.13
CA LEU A 188 36.32 -4.14 5.18
C LEU A 188 37.41 -4.68 6.14
N GLY A 189 38.65 -4.78 5.69
CA GLY A 189 39.76 -5.24 6.53
C GLY A 189 39.47 -6.56 7.25
N ILE A 190 39.50 -6.54 8.60
CA ILE A 190 39.25 -7.72 9.45
C ILE A 190 37.76 -8.16 9.42
N PHE A 191 36.86 -7.33 8.97
CA PHE A 191 35.42 -7.65 8.82
C PHE A 191 35.06 -8.21 7.44
N ARG A 192 36.08 -8.56 6.64
CA ARG A 192 35.91 -9.15 5.32
C ARG A 192 35.48 -10.60 5.46
N THR A 193 34.18 -10.86 5.45
CA THR A 193 33.59 -12.20 5.50
C THR A 193 32.94 -12.54 4.16
N PRO A 194 32.79 -13.84 3.83
CA PRO A 194 32.10 -14.26 2.58
C PRO A 194 30.69 -13.68 2.46
N GLU A 195 29.96 -13.55 3.59
CA GLU A 195 28.62 -12.97 3.61
C GLU A 195 28.65 -11.46 3.32
N ALA A 196 29.62 -10.74 3.88
CA ALA A 196 29.77 -9.30 3.64
C ALA A 196 30.15 -9.02 2.17
N GLU A 197 31.04 -9.81 1.60
CA GLU A 197 31.39 -9.71 0.18
C GLU A 197 30.20 -10.01 -0.73
N LYS A 198 29.46 -11.09 -0.45
CA LYS A 198 28.26 -11.46 -1.20
C LYS A 198 27.20 -10.36 -1.17
N LYS A 199 27.04 -9.68 -0.04
CA LYS A 199 26.13 -8.55 0.11
C LYS A 199 26.55 -7.36 -0.76
N LEU A 200 27.84 -7.02 -0.76
CA LEU A 200 28.40 -5.95 -1.60
C LEU A 200 28.30 -6.30 -3.08
N ASP A 201 28.55 -7.55 -3.47
CA ASP A 201 28.42 -8.00 -4.86
C ASP A 201 26.97 -7.90 -5.35
N ALA A 202 26.01 -8.32 -4.53
CA ALA A 202 24.59 -8.20 -4.85
C ALA A 202 24.16 -6.72 -4.99
N GLU A 203 24.65 -5.82 -4.14
CA GLU A 203 24.40 -4.40 -4.24
C GLU A 203 25.02 -3.79 -5.50
N ARG A 204 26.26 -4.14 -5.84
CA ARG A 204 26.94 -3.74 -7.08
C ARG A 204 26.14 -4.17 -8.31
N ASP A 205 25.76 -5.45 -8.37
CA ASP A 205 25.06 -6.01 -9.53
C ASP A 205 23.68 -5.35 -9.72
N ARG A 206 22.96 -5.06 -8.63
CA ARG A 206 21.74 -4.25 -8.68
C ARG A 206 21.96 -2.88 -9.29
N LEU A 207 23.04 -2.18 -8.92
CA LEU A 207 23.35 -0.86 -9.47
C LEU A 207 23.75 -0.93 -10.96
N ILE A 208 24.53 -1.96 -11.35
CA ILE A 208 24.97 -2.13 -12.74
C ILE A 208 23.80 -2.51 -13.65
N HIS A 209 22.93 -3.39 -13.20
CA HIS A 209 21.78 -3.88 -13.96
C HIS A 209 20.52 -3.02 -13.74
N LYS A 210 20.59 -1.99 -12.88
CA LYS A 210 19.44 -1.17 -12.44
C LYS A 210 18.29 -2.04 -11.88
N GLU A 211 18.63 -3.13 -11.27
CA GLU A 211 17.69 -3.94 -10.50
C GLU A 211 17.40 -3.22 -9.19
N TYR A 212 16.20 -2.66 -9.06
CA TYR A 212 15.78 -2.07 -7.80
C TYR A 212 15.60 -3.16 -6.74
N PRO A 213 16.06 -2.92 -5.50
CA PRO A 213 15.82 -3.89 -4.43
C PRO A 213 14.32 -4.09 -4.25
N PRO A 214 13.86 -5.32 -3.96
CA PRO A 214 12.52 -5.51 -3.46
C PRO A 214 12.35 -4.61 -2.23
N PHE A 215 11.20 -3.95 -2.09
CA PHE A 215 10.91 -3.06 -0.96
C PHE A 215 11.27 -3.75 0.35
N GLU A 216 12.42 -3.41 0.92
CA GLU A 216 12.77 -3.86 2.27
C GLU A 216 11.88 -3.08 3.25
N ARG A 217 11.19 -3.83 4.12
CA ARG A 217 10.27 -3.35 5.15
C ARG A 217 10.99 -2.64 6.30
#